data_fb74a73d58983bf7c4ea14908e787f60
#
_entry.id   fb74a73d58983bf7c4ea14908e787f60
#
_cell.length_a   1.000
_cell.length_b   1.000
_cell.length_c   1.000
_cell.angle_alpha   90.00
_cell.angle_beta   90.00
_cell.angle_gamma   90.00
#
_symmetry.space_group_name_H-M   'P 1'
#
loop_
_entity.id
_entity.type
_entity.pdbx_description
1 polymer ?
#
loop_
_entity_poly.entity_id
_entity_poly.type
_entity_poly.pdbx_seq_one_letter_code
_entity_poly.pdbx_strand_id
1 'polypeptide(L)'
;MIKKDSYTWKIYGLVVVVLCIVPAFLHAQEKDFTTWASAGFKYKVKPAFTLSGKLEWRTKDDLGKTDRWGLDVGGAYSVLPFLKVAAGYEIHYRNRGEASWKFRHRYHFDGTLSTRVQRLKVSLRERFQHTFDSSGDEFRWRSRVKLAYDIPKCKIEP
;
A
#
# COMPACT_ATOMS: atom_id res chain seq x y z
N MET A 1 17.22 -50.36 -10.06
CA MET A 1 18.04 -49.94 -8.91
C MET A 1 18.28 -48.43 -9.08
N ILE A 2 17.41 -47.60 -8.45
CA ILE A 2 17.41 -46.13 -8.65
C ILE A 2 18.39 -45.55 -7.64
N LYS A 3 19.46 -44.97 -8.14
CA LYS A 3 20.44 -44.21 -7.33
C LYS A 3 19.74 -42.98 -6.80
N LYS A 4 19.33 -42.99 -5.56
CA LYS A 4 18.66 -41.87 -4.85
C LYS A 4 19.73 -40.81 -4.60
N ASP A 5 19.63 -39.72 -5.32
CA ASP A 5 20.65 -38.66 -5.36
C ASP A 5 20.92 -38.07 -3.98
N SER A 6 22.14 -38.22 -3.53
CA SER A 6 22.70 -37.65 -2.30
C SER A 6 22.59 -36.10 -2.23
N TYR A 7 22.33 -35.45 -3.35
CA TYR A 7 22.16 -34.01 -3.46
C TYR A 7 20.84 -33.50 -2.88
N THR A 8 19.76 -34.25 -3.02
CA THR A 8 18.44 -33.82 -2.52
C THR A 8 18.42 -33.67 -1.01
N TRP A 9 19.05 -34.58 -0.27
CA TRP A 9 19.16 -34.50 1.19
C TRP A 9 19.98 -33.30 1.67
N LYS A 10 21.02 -32.92 0.93
CA LYS A 10 21.84 -31.75 1.24
C LYS A 10 21.05 -30.46 1.05
N ILE A 11 20.19 -30.37 0.00
CA ILE A 11 19.31 -29.22 -0.26
C ILE A 11 18.24 -29.11 0.83
N TYR A 12 17.59 -30.21 1.22
CA TYR A 12 16.60 -30.18 2.31
C TYR A 12 17.23 -29.81 3.65
N GLY A 13 18.43 -30.33 3.94
CA GLY A 13 19.19 -29.94 5.13
C GLY A 13 19.50 -28.44 5.16
N LEU A 14 19.94 -27.87 4.03
CA LEU A 14 20.22 -26.43 3.92
C LEU A 14 18.96 -25.58 4.10
N VAL A 15 17.84 -25.98 3.48
CA VAL A 15 16.55 -25.28 3.60
C VAL A 15 16.03 -25.30 5.04
N VAL A 16 16.13 -26.43 5.74
CA VAL A 16 15.73 -26.54 7.14
C VAL A 16 16.62 -25.67 8.04
N VAL A 17 17.92 -25.63 7.81
CA VAL A 17 18.85 -24.76 8.57
C VAL A 17 18.53 -23.30 8.34
N VAL A 18 18.28 -22.88 7.11
CA VAL A 18 17.87 -21.48 6.79
C VAL A 18 16.53 -21.14 7.45
N LEU A 19 15.54 -22.04 7.42
CA LEU A 19 14.23 -21.85 8.07
C LEU A 19 14.34 -21.76 9.60
N CYS A 20 15.30 -22.45 10.22
CA CYS A 20 15.54 -22.39 11.67
C CYS A 20 16.32 -21.11 12.09
N ILE A 21 17.14 -20.53 11.20
CA ILE A 21 17.92 -19.32 11.50
C ILE A 21 17.06 -18.06 11.40
N VAL A 22 16.09 -18.01 10.47
CA VAL A 22 15.21 -16.86 10.26
C VAL A 22 14.49 -16.40 11.56
N PRO A 23 13.88 -17.27 12.39
CA PRO A 23 13.23 -16.83 13.62
C PRO A 23 14.19 -16.29 14.68
N ALA A 24 15.47 -16.67 14.67
CA ALA A 24 16.45 -16.20 15.66
C ALA A 24 16.79 -14.70 15.50
N PHE A 25 16.65 -14.16 14.27
CA PHE A 25 16.86 -12.74 14.01
C PHE A 25 15.61 -11.86 14.26
N LEU A 26 14.44 -12.45 14.47
CA LEU A 26 13.19 -11.73 14.69
C LEU A 26 12.99 -11.28 16.16
N HIS A 27 13.88 -11.63 17.08
CA HIS A 27 13.76 -11.27 18.50
C HIS A 27 14.31 -9.88 18.86
N ALA A 28 14.81 -9.13 17.88
CA ALA A 28 15.41 -7.80 18.11
C ALA A 28 14.46 -6.62 17.87
N GLN A 29 13.15 -6.84 17.63
CA GLN A 29 12.19 -5.78 17.50
C GLN A 29 11.42 -5.62 18.81
N GLU A 30 11.42 -4.40 19.36
CA GLU A 30 10.47 -4.00 20.38
C GLU A 30 9.07 -4.36 19.85
N LYS A 31 8.33 -5.17 20.64
CA LYS A 31 6.99 -5.63 20.30
C LYS A 31 6.01 -4.48 20.54
N ASP A 32 5.96 -3.53 19.61
CA ASP A 32 4.88 -2.53 19.60
C ASP A 32 3.74 -3.07 18.71
N PHE A 33 2.65 -3.47 19.35
CA PHE A 33 1.46 -3.93 18.65
C PHE A 33 0.62 -2.72 18.24
N THR A 34 0.57 -2.46 16.94
CA THR A 34 -0.21 -1.36 16.35
C THR A 34 -1.38 -1.89 15.56
N THR A 35 -2.54 -1.26 15.68
CA THR A 35 -3.71 -1.56 14.84
C THR A 35 -3.94 -0.45 13.84
N TRP A 36 -4.27 -0.88 12.64
CA TRP A 36 -4.66 -0.01 11.55
C TRP A 36 -6.04 -0.42 11.04
N ALA A 37 -7.04 0.41 11.31
CA ALA A 37 -8.40 0.26 10.80
C ALA A 37 -8.68 1.33 9.75
N SER A 38 -9.37 0.96 8.69
CA SER A 38 -9.84 1.93 7.69
C SER A 38 -11.18 1.52 7.11
N ALA A 39 -12.03 2.51 6.89
CA ALA A 39 -13.28 2.37 6.16
C ALA A 39 -13.26 3.33 4.97
N GLY A 40 -13.76 2.90 3.83
CA GLY A 40 -13.78 3.74 2.65
C GLY A 40 -14.92 3.39 1.69
N PHE A 41 -15.23 4.34 0.84
CA PHE A 41 -16.21 4.17 -0.23
C PHE A 41 -15.65 4.64 -1.57
N LYS A 42 -16.22 4.09 -2.64
CA LYS A 42 -16.02 4.54 -4.01
C LYS A 42 -17.37 4.65 -4.67
N TYR A 43 -17.66 5.82 -5.23
CA TYR A 43 -18.92 6.09 -5.91
C TYR A 43 -18.68 6.52 -7.36
N LYS A 44 -19.24 5.78 -8.30
CA LYS A 44 -19.19 6.12 -9.73
C LYS A 44 -20.29 7.15 -10.04
N VAL A 45 -19.92 8.41 -10.13
CA VAL A 45 -20.85 9.50 -10.49
C VAL A 45 -21.24 9.43 -11.97
N LYS A 46 -20.26 9.11 -12.82
CA LYS A 46 -20.39 8.89 -14.27
C LYS A 46 -19.49 7.73 -14.68
N PRO A 47 -19.71 7.12 -15.86
CA PRO A 47 -18.84 6.02 -16.33
C PRO A 47 -17.35 6.35 -16.31
N ALA A 48 -17.00 7.63 -16.59
CA ALA A 48 -15.63 8.11 -16.59
C ALA A 48 -15.16 8.71 -15.25
N PHE A 49 -16.08 9.03 -14.31
CA PHE A 49 -15.75 9.77 -13.09
C PHE A 49 -16.14 9.03 -11.83
N THR A 50 -15.17 8.85 -10.94
CA THR A 50 -15.33 8.16 -9.65
C THR A 50 -14.88 9.07 -8.51
N LEU A 51 -15.72 9.21 -7.49
CA LEU A 51 -15.35 9.79 -6.20
C LEU A 51 -14.95 8.70 -5.22
N SER A 52 -14.04 9.02 -4.30
CA SER A 52 -13.65 8.13 -3.23
C SER A 52 -13.45 8.90 -1.93
N GLY A 53 -13.75 8.23 -0.83
CA GLY A 53 -13.45 8.72 0.51
C GLY A 53 -12.94 7.57 1.36
N LYS A 54 -12.00 7.84 2.26
CA LYS A 54 -11.45 6.87 3.22
C LYS A 54 -11.22 7.56 4.55
N LEU A 55 -11.71 6.93 5.61
CA LEU A 55 -11.37 7.25 6.99
C LEU A 55 -10.36 6.21 7.48
N GLU A 56 -9.33 6.66 8.18
CA GLU A 56 -8.26 5.82 8.71
C GLU A 56 -8.05 6.13 10.19
N TRP A 57 -7.87 5.08 10.98
CA TRP A 57 -7.52 5.16 12.38
C TRP A 57 -6.34 4.24 12.65
N ARG A 58 -5.34 4.75 13.39
CA ARG A 58 -4.17 3.97 13.81
C ARG A 58 -3.90 4.15 15.29
N THR A 59 -3.48 3.06 15.91
CA THR A 59 -2.98 3.05 17.27
C THR A 59 -1.47 2.89 17.32
N LYS A 60 -0.89 3.13 18.49
CA LYS A 60 0.51 2.86 18.85
C LYS A 60 0.58 2.46 20.31
N ASP A 61 1.77 2.11 20.81
CA ASP A 61 2.04 1.75 22.21
C ASP A 61 1.11 0.62 22.67
N ASP A 62 1.18 -0.56 22.03
CA ASP A 62 0.38 -1.76 22.36
C ASP A 62 -1.13 -1.48 22.43
N LEU A 63 -1.69 -0.70 21.50
CA LEU A 63 -3.08 -0.21 21.46
C LEU A 63 -3.44 0.83 22.52
N GLY A 64 -2.52 1.17 23.42
CA GLY A 64 -2.80 2.08 24.54
C GLY A 64 -3.08 3.52 24.12
N LYS A 65 -2.59 3.92 22.94
CA LYS A 65 -2.73 5.30 22.44
C LYS A 65 -3.12 5.36 20.99
N THR A 66 -3.96 6.32 20.63
CA THR A 66 -4.22 6.65 19.23
C THR A 66 -3.03 7.41 18.65
N ASP A 67 -2.44 6.88 17.54
CA ASP A 67 -1.38 7.56 16.80
C ASP A 67 -1.97 8.63 15.88
N ARG A 68 -3.00 8.26 15.11
CA ARG A 68 -3.58 9.21 14.14
C ARG A 68 -4.98 8.87 13.67
N TRP A 69 -5.68 9.93 13.28
CA TRP A 69 -6.85 9.89 12.43
C TRP A 69 -6.49 10.43 11.05
N GLY A 70 -7.03 9.82 10.01
CA GLY A 70 -6.82 10.26 8.63
C GLY A 70 -8.15 10.31 7.89
N LEU A 71 -8.38 11.38 7.14
CA LEU A 71 -9.48 11.52 6.19
C LEU A 71 -8.86 11.75 4.81
N ASP A 72 -9.22 10.92 3.84
CA ASP A 72 -8.82 11.03 2.43
C ASP A 72 -10.07 11.19 1.58
N VAL A 73 -10.11 12.20 0.76
CA VAL A 73 -11.14 12.41 -0.26
C VAL A 73 -10.47 12.63 -1.61
N GLY A 74 -11.01 12.00 -2.65
CA GLY A 74 -10.40 12.09 -3.97
C GLY A 74 -11.38 11.84 -5.10
N GLY A 75 -10.96 12.27 -6.28
CA GLY A 75 -11.68 12.05 -7.54
C GLY A 75 -10.75 11.46 -8.59
N ALA A 76 -11.28 10.59 -9.43
CA ALA A 76 -10.56 10.00 -10.53
C ALA A 76 -11.38 10.07 -11.81
N TYR A 77 -10.73 10.46 -12.90
CA TYR A 77 -11.33 10.62 -14.21
C TYR A 77 -10.59 9.77 -15.26
N SER A 78 -11.33 8.97 -16.00
CA SER A 78 -10.78 8.20 -17.13
C SER A 78 -10.84 9.09 -18.38
N VAL A 79 -9.69 9.69 -18.72
CA VAL A 79 -9.55 10.60 -19.88
C VAL A 79 -9.62 9.81 -21.18
N LEU A 80 -8.93 8.66 -21.20
CA LEU A 80 -8.86 7.72 -22.31
C LEU A 80 -8.99 6.29 -21.77
N PRO A 81 -9.31 5.29 -22.60
CA PRO A 81 -9.40 3.90 -22.16
C PRO A 81 -8.12 3.39 -21.47
N PHE A 82 -6.97 3.96 -21.82
CA PHE A 82 -5.67 3.60 -21.26
C PHE A 82 -5.10 4.63 -20.29
N LEU A 83 -5.71 5.83 -20.16
CA LEU A 83 -5.23 6.92 -19.32
C LEU A 83 -6.28 7.33 -18.29
N LYS A 84 -5.90 7.26 -17.02
CA LYS A 84 -6.68 7.72 -15.87
C LYS A 84 -5.89 8.76 -15.09
N VAL A 85 -6.53 9.87 -14.76
CA VAL A 85 -6.00 10.89 -13.85
C VAL A 85 -6.79 10.89 -12.55
N ALA A 86 -6.14 11.22 -11.46
CA ALA A 86 -6.81 11.36 -10.18
C ALA A 86 -6.16 12.47 -9.35
N ALA A 87 -6.98 13.08 -8.50
CA ALA A 87 -6.52 14.02 -7.49
C ALA A 87 -7.16 13.67 -6.15
N GLY A 88 -6.44 13.89 -5.07
CA GLY A 88 -6.95 13.65 -3.73
C GLY A 88 -6.32 14.57 -2.72
N TYR A 89 -7.03 14.71 -1.61
CA TYR A 89 -6.62 15.50 -0.46
C TYR A 89 -6.79 14.67 0.81
N GLU A 90 -5.73 14.60 1.60
CA GLU A 90 -5.68 13.85 2.84
C GLU A 90 -5.41 14.81 4.00
N ILE A 91 -6.18 14.67 5.08
CA ILE A 91 -5.93 15.34 6.35
C ILE A 91 -5.57 14.27 7.37
N HIS A 92 -4.41 14.41 8.00
CA HIS A 92 -4.00 13.55 9.09
C HIS A 92 -3.96 14.37 10.39
N TYR A 93 -4.67 13.91 11.41
CA TYR A 93 -4.59 14.42 12.76
C TYR A 93 -3.76 13.45 13.58
N ARG A 94 -2.52 13.82 13.86
CA ARG A 94 -1.52 12.92 14.43
C ARG A 94 -1.04 13.36 15.80
N ASN A 95 -0.93 12.38 16.72
CA ASN A 95 -0.35 12.54 18.03
C ASN A 95 1.19 12.38 17.95
N ARG A 96 1.95 13.46 18.22
CA ARG A 96 3.42 13.48 18.20
C ARG A 96 4.06 13.30 19.58
N GLY A 97 3.34 12.81 20.59
CA GLY A 97 3.80 12.66 21.98
C GLY A 97 3.31 13.79 22.87
N GLU A 98 3.36 13.60 24.21
CA GLU A 98 2.94 14.55 25.27
C GLU A 98 1.70 15.40 24.93
N ALA A 99 0.61 14.74 24.49
CA ALA A 99 -0.67 15.36 24.15
C ALA A 99 -0.63 16.40 23.02
N SER A 100 0.46 16.47 22.24
CA SER A 100 0.57 17.40 21.11
C SER A 100 -0.03 16.80 19.82
N TRP A 101 -1.29 17.12 19.56
CA TRP A 101 -1.95 16.77 18.31
C TRP A 101 -1.69 17.82 17.24
N LYS A 102 -1.26 17.40 16.05
CA LYS A 102 -0.99 18.29 14.92
C LYS A 102 -1.71 17.84 13.67
N PHE A 103 -2.24 18.80 12.93
CA PHE A 103 -2.76 18.56 11.59
C PHE A 103 -1.61 18.48 10.59
N ARG A 104 -1.73 17.55 9.67
CA ARG A 104 -0.86 17.40 8.52
C ARG A 104 -1.72 17.26 7.29
N HIS A 105 -1.51 18.12 6.33
CA HIS A 105 -2.26 18.21 5.09
C HIS A 105 -1.43 17.60 3.96
N ARG A 106 -2.12 16.92 3.06
CA ARG A 106 -1.48 16.30 1.91
C ARG A 106 -2.42 16.35 0.71
N TYR A 107 -1.95 16.84 -0.42
CA TYR A 107 -2.62 16.62 -1.68
C TYR A 107 -1.75 15.80 -2.62
N HIS A 108 -2.39 15.10 -3.53
CA HIS A 108 -1.69 14.30 -4.52
C HIS A 108 -2.41 14.34 -5.86
N PHE A 109 -1.61 14.19 -6.92
CA PHE A 109 -2.06 14.04 -8.29
C PHE A 109 -1.48 12.76 -8.85
N ASP A 110 -2.32 11.94 -9.46
CA ASP A 110 -1.96 10.65 -10.04
C ASP A 110 -2.23 10.66 -11.54
N GLY A 111 -1.25 10.21 -12.33
CA GLY A 111 -1.43 9.79 -13.70
C GLY A 111 -1.24 8.28 -13.79
N THR A 112 -2.20 7.55 -14.36
CA THR A 112 -2.10 6.09 -14.52
C THR A 112 -2.31 5.73 -15.97
N LEU A 113 -1.28 5.15 -16.59
CA LEU A 113 -1.32 4.51 -17.89
C LEU A 113 -1.55 3.01 -17.70
N SER A 114 -2.48 2.42 -18.44
CA SER A 114 -2.77 0.98 -18.34
C SER A 114 -2.98 0.42 -19.74
N THR A 115 -2.31 -0.68 -20.05
CA THR A 115 -2.53 -1.43 -21.29
C THR A 115 -2.69 -2.91 -20.97
N ARG A 116 -3.38 -3.63 -21.86
CA ARG A 116 -3.52 -5.09 -21.77
C ARG A 116 -3.01 -5.69 -23.07
N VAL A 117 -2.08 -6.60 -22.93
CA VAL A 117 -1.56 -7.42 -24.04
C VAL A 117 -1.94 -8.86 -23.72
N GLN A 118 -2.92 -9.39 -24.45
CA GLN A 118 -3.48 -10.71 -24.19
C GLN A 118 -3.95 -10.87 -22.73
N ARG A 119 -3.26 -11.67 -21.92
CA ARG A 119 -3.54 -11.95 -20.52
C ARG A 119 -2.72 -11.11 -19.54
N LEU A 120 -1.76 -10.34 -20.03
CA LEU A 120 -0.91 -9.49 -19.21
C LEU A 120 -1.47 -8.06 -19.21
N LYS A 121 -1.83 -7.56 -18.03
CA LYS A 121 -2.15 -6.16 -17.80
C LYS A 121 -0.95 -5.46 -17.19
N VAL A 122 -0.46 -4.44 -17.89
CA VAL A 122 0.62 -3.57 -17.42
C VAL A 122 0.04 -2.23 -17.06
N SER A 123 0.39 -1.68 -15.91
CA SER A 123 0.03 -0.32 -15.56
C SER A 123 1.21 0.41 -14.91
N LEU A 124 1.42 1.64 -15.34
CA LEU A 124 2.36 2.59 -14.77
C LEU A 124 1.58 3.70 -14.11
N ARG A 125 1.84 3.97 -12.83
CA ARG A 125 1.27 5.10 -12.11
C ARG A 125 2.39 6.01 -11.63
N GLU A 126 2.27 7.28 -12.00
CA GLU A 126 3.06 8.37 -11.48
C GLU A 126 2.22 9.17 -10.50
N ARG A 127 2.77 9.43 -9.31
CA ARG A 127 2.14 10.22 -8.26
C ARG A 127 3.04 11.36 -7.85
N PHE A 128 2.55 12.59 -8.00
CA PHE A 128 3.08 13.76 -7.32
C PHE A 128 2.33 13.97 -6.01
N GLN A 129 3.05 14.19 -4.92
CA GLN A 129 2.48 14.39 -3.60
C GLN A 129 3.19 15.55 -2.92
N HIS A 130 2.42 16.47 -2.36
CA HIS A 130 2.90 17.52 -1.48
C HIS A 130 2.25 17.38 -0.11
N THR A 131 3.07 17.38 0.92
CA THR A 131 2.64 17.30 2.31
C THR A 131 3.14 18.51 3.04
N PHE A 132 2.28 19.18 3.81
CA PHE A 132 2.63 20.35 4.58
C PHE A 132 2.02 20.31 5.98
N ASP A 133 2.76 20.81 6.93
CA ASP A 133 2.33 20.99 8.31
C ASP A 133 3.06 22.18 8.94
N SER A 134 2.84 22.45 10.22
CA SER A 134 3.52 23.55 10.95
C SER A 134 5.04 23.41 11.04
N SER A 135 5.61 22.28 10.62
CA SER A 135 7.05 21.99 10.68
C SER A 135 7.75 22.07 9.32
N GLY A 136 7.00 22.24 8.22
CA GLY A 136 7.55 22.41 6.87
C GLY A 136 6.81 21.66 5.78
N ASP A 137 7.35 21.72 4.59
CA ASP A 137 6.82 21.17 3.36
C ASP A 137 7.65 20.00 2.87
N GLU A 138 6.99 18.95 2.39
CA GLU A 138 7.62 17.77 1.81
C GLU A 138 7.00 17.47 0.44
N PHE A 139 7.82 17.51 -0.60
CA PHE A 139 7.44 17.08 -1.94
C PHE A 139 7.94 15.65 -2.19
N ARG A 140 7.09 14.82 -2.81
CA ARG A 140 7.44 13.44 -3.11
C ARG A 140 6.89 13.02 -4.46
N TRP A 141 7.76 12.48 -5.29
CA TRP A 141 7.40 11.81 -6.53
C TRP A 141 7.49 10.30 -6.36
N ARG A 142 6.50 9.57 -6.86
CA ARG A 142 6.46 8.10 -6.75
C ARG A 142 6.01 7.49 -8.06
N SER A 143 6.82 6.59 -8.59
CA SER A 143 6.51 5.75 -9.74
C SER A 143 6.14 4.35 -9.25
N ARG A 144 5.09 3.76 -9.82
CA ARG A 144 4.67 2.39 -9.54
C ARG A 144 4.35 1.67 -10.84
N VAL A 145 5.03 0.57 -11.08
CA VAL A 145 4.67 -0.40 -12.12
C VAL A 145 3.89 -1.54 -11.47
N LYS A 146 2.77 -1.91 -12.05
CA LYS A 146 1.97 -3.08 -11.67
C LYS A 146 1.82 -3.98 -12.88
N LEU A 147 2.16 -5.25 -12.72
CA LEU A 147 1.94 -6.32 -13.67
C LEU A 147 0.89 -7.25 -13.08
N ALA A 148 -0.15 -7.55 -13.83
CA ALA A 148 -1.17 -8.52 -13.44
C ALA A 148 -1.40 -9.50 -14.59
N TYR A 149 -1.25 -10.78 -14.30
CA TYR A 149 -1.46 -11.85 -15.28
C TYR A 149 -2.77 -12.58 -14.96
N ASP A 150 -3.63 -12.71 -15.96
CA ASP A 150 -4.92 -13.38 -15.87
C ASP A 150 -4.72 -14.89 -16.06
N ILE A 151 -4.81 -15.66 -14.96
CA ILE A 151 -4.63 -17.12 -14.97
C ILE A 151 -5.98 -17.76 -15.29
N PRO A 152 -6.14 -18.44 -16.44
CA PRO A 152 -7.37 -19.10 -16.80
C PRO A 152 -7.69 -20.20 -15.77
N LYS A 153 -8.94 -20.31 -15.37
CA LYS A 153 -9.48 -21.29 -14.39
C LYS A 153 -9.17 -21.00 -12.91
N CYS A 154 -8.50 -19.90 -12.56
CA CYS A 154 -8.32 -19.50 -11.19
C CYS A 154 -9.26 -18.32 -10.87
N LYS A 155 -10.24 -18.51 -9.96
CA LYS A 155 -11.17 -17.46 -9.50
C LYS A 155 -10.59 -16.58 -8.39
N ILE A 156 -9.30 -16.64 -8.14
CA ILE A 156 -8.65 -15.82 -7.11
C ILE A 156 -8.39 -14.43 -7.72
N GLU A 157 -9.24 -13.46 -7.37
CA GLU A 157 -8.95 -12.05 -7.63
C GLU A 157 -7.99 -11.54 -6.53
N PRO A 158 -6.89 -10.83 -6.88
CA PRO A 158 -5.96 -10.27 -5.91
C PRO A 158 -6.51 -9.03 -5.20
#